data_9f8ea93a9a328dfc3cfdb9644793592a
#
_entry.id   9f8ea93a9a328dfc3cfdb9644793592a
#
_cell.length_a   1.000
_cell.length_b   1.000
_cell.length_c   1.000
_cell.angle_alpha   90.00
_cell.angle_beta   90.00
_cell.angle_gamma   90.00
#
_symmetry.space_group_name_H-M   'P 1'
#
loop_
_entity.id
_entity.type
_entity.pdbx_description
1 polymer ?
#
loop_
_entity_poly.entity_id
_entity_poly.type
_entity_poly.pdbx_seq_one_letter_code
_entity_poly.pdbx_strand_id
1 'polypeptide(L)'
;TLPCPFRPDGSIIEDGRVRTVSLCISPERTEARYDKIHLFDVQVGDAVGGYQESKFFEPGTDVVVAKTPFGNIGLMVCYDLRFPELALTLRSQGANILTAPAAFTYTTGEMHWQLLLQARALDSQCQVLGAAQQGWHGEKRQTWGHAGASNSRGQILQITDAEGAQLLTVPFDLEEQNAIRASMPLMQHRKLLQF
;
A
#
# COMPACT_ATOMS: atom_id res chain seq x y z
N THR A 1 6.39 5.30 -6.27
CA THR A 1 5.21 5.92 -6.91
C THR A 1 5.61 7.20 -7.64
N LEU A 2 4.91 7.51 -8.69
CA LEU A 2 5.13 8.70 -9.51
C LEU A 2 3.79 9.24 -10.05
N PRO A 3 3.70 10.56 -10.33
CA PRO A 3 2.57 11.13 -11.07
C PRO A 3 2.67 10.74 -12.56
N CYS A 4 1.54 10.39 -13.17
CA CYS A 4 1.49 9.99 -14.58
C CYS A 4 0.28 10.62 -15.27
N PRO A 5 0.47 11.38 -16.38
CA PRO A 5 -0.63 12.01 -17.10
C PRO A 5 -1.35 11.06 -18.06
N PHE A 6 -0.92 9.81 -18.14
CA PHE A 6 -1.51 8.80 -19.03
C PHE A 6 -2.26 7.73 -18.24
N ARG A 7 -3.42 7.29 -18.76
CA ARG A 7 -4.13 6.09 -18.29
C ARG A 7 -3.44 4.81 -18.79
N PRO A 8 -3.80 3.63 -18.28
CA PRO A 8 -3.19 2.36 -18.72
C PRO A 8 -3.34 2.06 -20.22
N ASP A 9 -4.39 2.56 -20.84
CA ASP A 9 -4.64 2.42 -22.28
C ASP A 9 -3.84 3.42 -23.15
N GLY A 10 -3.02 4.27 -22.52
CA GLY A 10 -2.21 5.30 -23.18
C GLY A 10 -2.93 6.61 -23.46
N SER A 11 -4.22 6.74 -23.14
CA SER A 11 -4.94 8.01 -23.29
C SER A 11 -4.45 9.06 -22.29
N ILE A 12 -4.43 10.33 -22.70
CA ILE A 12 -4.07 11.47 -21.85
C ILE A 12 -5.25 11.85 -20.97
N ILE A 13 -4.97 12.30 -19.75
CA ILE A 13 -5.94 12.91 -18.85
C ILE A 13 -6.04 14.40 -19.23
N GLU A 14 -7.11 14.80 -19.91
CA GLU A 14 -7.23 16.11 -20.55
C GLU A 14 -7.55 17.27 -19.58
N ASP A 15 -8.06 16.96 -18.38
CA ASP A 15 -8.49 17.96 -17.40
C ASP A 15 -7.35 18.51 -16.51
N GLY A 16 -6.11 18.14 -16.83
CA GLY A 16 -4.90 18.57 -16.14
C GLY A 16 -4.57 17.78 -14.88
N ARG A 17 -5.41 16.80 -14.48
CA ARG A 17 -5.08 15.87 -13.42
C ARG A 17 -4.06 14.84 -13.89
N VAL A 18 -3.50 14.11 -12.93
CA VAL A 18 -2.57 12.98 -13.18
C VAL A 18 -3.01 11.79 -12.32
N ARG A 19 -2.47 10.61 -12.55
CA ARG A 19 -2.65 9.45 -11.67
C ARG A 19 -1.44 9.26 -10.77
N THR A 20 -1.67 8.81 -9.55
CA THR A 20 -0.61 8.29 -8.68
C THR A 20 -0.36 6.84 -9.07
N VAL A 21 0.80 6.57 -9.66
CA VAL A 21 1.15 5.25 -10.21
C VAL A 21 2.19 4.56 -9.36
N SER A 22 1.98 3.29 -9.04
CA SER A 22 2.99 2.37 -8.50
C SER A 22 3.39 1.36 -9.56
N LEU A 23 4.70 1.17 -9.74
CA LEU A 23 5.26 0.25 -10.74
C LEU A 23 6.01 -0.88 -10.05
N CYS A 24 5.82 -2.10 -10.54
CA CYS A 24 6.71 -3.23 -10.31
C CYS A 24 7.63 -3.35 -11.51
N ILE A 25 8.94 -3.23 -11.31
CA ILE A 25 9.93 -3.15 -12.39
C ILE A 25 10.96 -4.26 -12.18
N SER A 26 11.23 -5.02 -13.24
CA SER A 26 12.37 -5.93 -13.36
C SER A 26 13.50 -5.24 -14.14
N PRO A 27 14.71 -5.84 -14.21
CA PRO A 27 15.77 -5.30 -15.04
C PRO A 27 15.41 -5.18 -16.53
N GLU A 28 14.47 -6.00 -17.01
CA GLU A 28 14.12 -6.08 -18.43
C GLU A 28 12.94 -5.16 -18.79
N ARG A 29 11.98 -4.96 -17.85
CA ARG A 29 10.74 -4.24 -18.18
C ARG A 29 9.91 -3.84 -16.95
N THR A 30 8.87 -3.05 -17.19
CA THR A 30 7.78 -2.88 -16.21
C THR A 30 6.88 -4.12 -16.22
N GLU A 31 6.85 -4.83 -15.09
CA GLU A 31 6.07 -6.06 -14.93
C GLU A 31 4.61 -5.77 -14.59
N ALA A 32 4.34 -4.71 -13.84
CA ALA A 32 2.99 -4.29 -13.50
C ALA A 32 2.92 -2.80 -13.22
N ARG A 33 1.75 -2.21 -13.49
CA ARG A 33 1.38 -0.84 -13.17
C ARG A 33 0.07 -0.86 -12.37
N TYR A 34 0.07 -0.18 -11.24
CA TYR A 34 -1.11 0.07 -10.42
C TYR A 34 -1.37 1.57 -10.32
N ASP A 35 -2.56 1.99 -10.69
CA ASP A 35 -3.06 3.35 -10.53
C ASP A 35 -3.87 3.42 -9.24
N LYS A 36 -3.48 4.28 -8.30
CA LYS A 36 -4.08 4.40 -6.98
C LYS A 36 -5.61 4.57 -7.06
N ILE A 37 -6.35 3.72 -6.35
CA ILE A 37 -7.82 3.70 -6.38
C ILE A 37 -8.38 4.71 -5.39
N HIS A 38 -7.95 4.69 -4.12
CA HIS A 38 -8.55 5.50 -3.06
C HIS A 38 -7.79 6.80 -2.86
N LEU A 39 -8.43 7.91 -3.20
CA LEU A 39 -7.85 9.25 -3.08
C LEU A 39 -8.07 9.83 -1.68
N PHE A 40 -7.08 10.57 -1.19
CA PHE A 40 -7.05 11.13 0.17
C PHE A 40 -7.78 12.47 0.22
N ASP A 41 -9.11 12.41 0.28
CA ASP A 41 -9.98 13.59 0.45
C ASP A 41 -10.50 13.59 1.90
N VAL A 42 -9.81 14.32 2.78
CA VAL A 42 -10.06 14.24 4.22
C VAL A 42 -9.83 15.59 4.92
N GLN A 43 -10.48 15.75 6.06
CA GLN A 43 -10.14 16.78 7.04
C GLN A 43 -9.32 16.14 8.16
N VAL A 44 -8.12 16.66 8.42
CA VAL A 44 -7.23 16.18 9.47
C VAL A 44 -6.82 17.35 10.36
N GLY A 45 -6.54 17.07 11.62
CA GLY A 45 -6.17 18.09 12.61
C GLY A 45 -4.68 18.46 12.56
N ASP A 46 -4.14 18.74 11.37
CA ASP A 46 -2.76 19.21 11.19
C ASP A 46 -2.73 20.67 10.67
N ALA A 47 -1.55 21.22 10.45
CA ALA A 47 -1.39 22.60 10.00
C ALA A 47 -1.88 22.87 8.56
N VAL A 48 -2.12 21.80 7.78
CA VAL A 48 -2.72 21.89 6.44
C VAL A 48 -4.25 21.95 6.53
N GLY A 49 -4.82 21.28 7.54
CA GLY A 49 -6.25 21.27 7.85
C GLY A 49 -7.07 20.32 6.98
N GLY A 50 -6.90 20.34 5.68
CA GLY A 50 -7.64 19.49 4.75
C GLY A 50 -6.83 19.09 3.53
N TYR A 51 -7.10 17.89 3.03
CA TYR A 51 -6.51 17.33 1.82
C TYR A 51 -7.62 17.01 0.84
N GLN A 52 -7.42 17.34 -0.42
CA GLN A 52 -8.34 17.05 -1.51
C GLN A 52 -7.52 16.53 -2.71
N GLU A 53 -7.11 15.25 -2.62
CA GLU A 53 -6.28 14.61 -3.64
C GLU A 53 -7.01 14.53 -4.98
N SER A 54 -8.33 14.31 -4.97
CA SER A 54 -9.16 14.24 -6.19
C SER A 54 -9.14 15.49 -7.06
N LYS A 55 -8.76 16.64 -6.50
CA LYS A 55 -8.59 17.88 -7.25
C LYS A 55 -7.44 17.81 -8.25
N PHE A 56 -6.41 17.05 -7.95
CA PHE A 56 -5.17 16.97 -8.72
C PHE A 56 -4.94 15.59 -9.34
N PHE A 57 -5.62 14.56 -8.82
CA PHE A 57 -5.43 13.18 -9.25
C PHE A 57 -6.74 12.54 -9.70
N GLU A 58 -6.65 11.76 -10.78
CA GLU A 58 -7.72 10.86 -11.24
C GLU A 58 -7.53 9.49 -10.59
N PRO A 59 -8.57 8.86 -10.01
CA PRO A 59 -8.44 7.53 -9.41
C PRO A 59 -8.29 6.45 -10.48
N GLY A 60 -7.58 5.36 -10.13
CA GLY A 60 -7.61 4.11 -10.84
C GLY A 60 -8.84 3.27 -10.51
N THR A 61 -8.99 2.13 -11.19
CA THR A 61 -10.11 1.19 -11.01
C THR A 61 -9.65 -0.24 -10.83
N ASP A 62 -8.43 -0.57 -11.26
CA ASP A 62 -7.97 -1.94 -11.39
C ASP A 62 -7.16 -2.40 -10.18
N VAL A 63 -7.48 -3.58 -9.68
CA VAL A 63 -6.71 -4.27 -8.66
C VAL A 63 -5.57 -5.03 -9.34
N VAL A 64 -4.33 -4.83 -8.89
CA VAL A 64 -3.14 -5.33 -9.59
C VAL A 64 -2.27 -6.20 -8.72
N VAL A 65 -2.01 -7.43 -9.18
CA VAL A 65 -1.04 -8.36 -8.61
C VAL A 65 0.07 -8.61 -9.62
N ALA A 66 1.28 -8.21 -9.29
CA ALA A 66 2.48 -8.51 -10.07
C ALA A 66 2.98 -9.93 -9.74
N LYS A 67 3.19 -10.74 -10.78
CA LYS A 67 3.81 -12.07 -10.62
C LYS A 67 5.33 -11.91 -10.66
N THR A 68 6.02 -12.41 -9.64
CA THR A 68 7.48 -12.38 -9.56
C THR A 68 8.04 -13.76 -9.21
N PRO A 69 9.33 -14.04 -9.47
CA PRO A 69 9.96 -15.29 -9.06
C PRO A 69 9.97 -15.54 -7.53
N PHE A 70 9.77 -14.49 -6.74
CA PHE A 70 9.85 -14.53 -5.28
C PHE A 70 8.49 -14.64 -4.60
N GLY A 71 7.40 -14.55 -5.35
CA GLY A 71 6.02 -14.51 -4.88
C GLY A 71 5.21 -13.42 -5.60
N ASN A 72 3.91 -13.46 -5.44
CA ASN A 72 3.01 -12.50 -6.06
C ASN A 72 2.88 -11.25 -5.19
N ILE A 73 3.08 -10.07 -5.78
CA ILE A 73 3.07 -8.78 -5.09
C ILE A 73 1.78 -8.03 -5.42
N GLY A 74 0.94 -7.82 -4.42
CA GLY A 74 -0.24 -6.94 -4.51
C GLY A 74 0.18 -5.48 -4.32
N LEU A 75 -0.21 -4.63 -5.26
CA LEU A 75 0.18 -3.22 -5.26
C LEU A 75 -0.91 -2.35 -4.61
N MET A 76 -0.52 -1.57 -3.61
CA MET A 76 -1.33 -0.57 -2.92
C MET A 76 -0.52 0.72 -2.80
N VAL A 77 -1.19 1.85 -2.56
CA VAL A 77 -0.51 3.14 -2.32
C VAL A 77 -1.17 3.88 -1.15
N CYS A 78 -0.41 4.10 -0.07
CA CYS A 78 -0.72 5.05 1.00
C CYS A 78 -2.12 4.86 1.60
N TYR A 79 -3.08 5.70 1.21
CA TYR A 79 -4.46 5.69 1.71
C TYR A 79 -5.19 4.37 1.48
N ASP A 80 -4.78 3.59 0.46
CA ASP A 80 -5.32 2.26 0.18
C ASP A 80 -5.24 1.31 1.38
N LEU A 81 -4.27 1.48 2.29
CA LEU A 81 -4.16 0.70 3.52
C LEU A 81 -5.40 0.78 4.43
N ARG A 82 -6.24 1.82 4.29
CA ARG A 82 -7.46 1.95 5.09
C ARG A 82 -8.61 1.08 4.59
N PHE A 83 -8.49 0.52 3.40
CA PHE A 83 -9.54 -0.23 2.73
C PHE A 83 -9.20 -1.73 2.73
N PRO A 84 -9.72 -2.50 3.74
CA PRO A 84 -9.45 -3.93 3.85
C PRO A 84 -9.91 -4.71 2.62
N GLU A 85 -10.96 -4.28 1.96
CA GLU A 85 -11.50 -4.89 0.75
C GLU A 85 -10.47 -4.96 -0.39
N LEU A 86 -9.62 -3.94 -0.55
CA LEU A 86 -8.55 -3.97 -1.55
C LEU A 86 -7.49 -5.04 -1.21
N ALA A 87 -7.03 -5.07 0.05
CA ALA A 87 -6.07 -6.08 0.50
C ALA A 87 -6.60 -7.51 0.34
N LEU A 88 -7.89 -7.70 0.61
CA LEU A 88 -8.56 -9.00 0.49
C LEU A 88 -8.79 -9.40 -0.96
N THR A 89 -9.09 -8.43 -1.83
CA THR A 89 -9.17 -8.68 -3.28
C THR A 89 -7.81 -9.07 -3.85
N LEU A 90 -6.75 -8.35 -3.49
CA LEU A 90 -5.38 -8.71 -3.85
C LEU A 90 -5.02 -10.13 -3.39
N ARG A 91 -5.39 -10.47 -2.13
CA ARG A 91 -5.20 -11.83 -1.60
C ARG A 91 -5.98 -12.87 -2.39
N SER A 92 -7.23 -12.60 -2.78
CA SER A 92 -8.06 -13.52 -3.58
C SER A 92 -7.47 -13.75 -4.98
N GLN A 93 -6.78 -12.75 -5.53
CA GLN A 93 -6.04 -12.82 -6.79
C GLN A 93 -4.64 -13.46 -6.66
N GLY A 94 -4.32 -13.99 -5.48
CA GLY A 94 -3.10 -14.77 -5.24
C GLY A 94 -1.91 -13.98 -4.69
N ALA A 95 -2.08 -12.75 -4.21
CA ALA A 95 -0.99 -12.02 -3.57
C ALA A 95 -0.44 -12.75 -2.34
N ASN A 96 0.87 -12.70 -2.21
CA ASN A 96 1.63 -13.19 -1.05
C ASN A 96 2.20 -12.03 -0.24
N ILE A 97 2.60 -10.97 -0.93
CA ILE A 97 3.15 -9.75 -0.36
C ILE A 97 2.28 -8.58 -0.79
N LEU A 98 1.98 -7.65 0.11
CA LEU A 98 1.34 -6.38 -0.19
C LEU A 98 2.35 -5.26 0.00
N THR A 99 2.44 -4.34 -0.96
CA THR A 99 3.32 -3.16 -0.86
C THR A 99 2.48 -1.89 -0.76
N ALA A 100 2.89 -0.99 0.14
CA ALA A 100 2.20 0.27 0.36
C ALA A 100 3.20 1.43 0.55
N PRO A 101 3.79 1.95 -0.55
CA PRO A 101 4.55 3.20 -0.47
C PRO A 101 3.62 4.33 -0.03
N ALA A 102 4.05 5.14 0.94
CA ALA A 102 3.18 6.08 1.63
C ALA A 102 3.88 7.36 2.08
N ALA A 103 3.07 8.39 2.30
CA ALA A 103 3.43 9.65 2.94
C ALA A 103 2.29 10.07 3.89
N PHE A 104 2.03 9.26 4.91
CA PHE A 104 1.00 9.56 5.92
C PHE A 104 1.33 10.88 6.61
N THR A 105 0.31 11.72 6.86
CA THR A 105 0.50 12.90 7.71
C THR A 105 1.00 12.48 9.09
N TYR A 106 1.75 13.34 9.76
CA TYR A 106 2.29 13.04 11.09
C TYR A 106 1.19 12.54 12.03
N THR A 107 0.12 13.31 12.17
CA THR A 107 -1.00 13.01 13.08
C THR A 107 -1.66 11.66 12.80
N THR A 108 -1.98 11.37 11.53
CA THR A 108 -2.65 10.11 11.20
C THR A 108 -1.67 8.93 11.16
N GLY A 109 -0.41 9.18 10.89
CA GLY A 109 0.63 8.16 10.88
C GLY A 109 0.94 7.67 12.30
N GLU A 110 1.12 8.59 13.26
CA GLU A 110 1.33 8.28 14.65
C GLU A 110 0.25 7.35 15.22
N MET A 111 -1.01 7.64 14.92
CA MET A 111 -2.13 6.85 15.44
C MET A 111 -2.39 5.55 14.68
N HIS A 112 -2.16 5.52 13.36
CA HIS A 112 -2.75 4.46 12.53
C HIS A 112 -1.75 3.67 11.69
N TRP A 113 -0.55 4.20 11.39
CA TRP A 113 0.34 3.59 10.42
C TRP A 113 0.69 2.14 10.75
N GLN A 114 1.26 1.91 11.92
CA GLN A 114 1.65 0.57 12.37
C GLN A 114 0.45 -0.36 12.48
N LEU A 115 -0.65 0.15 13.07
CA LEU A 115 -1.90 -0.62 13.20
C LEU A 115 -2.43 -1.09 11.85
N LEU A 116 -2.39 -0.23 10.84
CA LEU A 116 -2.86 -0.57 9.50
C LEU A 116 -1.97 -1.60 8.81
N LEU A 117 -0.64 -1.52 8.95
CA LEU A 117 0.26 -2.55 8.43
C LEU A 117 -0.06 -3.92 9.02
N GLN A 118 -0.23 -3.98 10.35
CA GLN A 118 -0.56 -5.21 11.07
C GLN A 118 -1.96 -5.75 10.70
N ALA A 119 -2.96 -4.88 10.65
CA ALA A 119 -4.32 -5.27 10.30
C ALA A 119 -4.39 -5.82 8.87
N ARG A 120 -3.78 -5.13 7.89
CA ARG A 120 -3.77 -5.63 6.50
C ARG A 120 -3.04 -6.95 6.37
N ALA A 121 -1.94 -7.14 7.11
CA ALA A 121 -1.21 -8.40 7.12
C ALA A 121 -2.06 -9.54 7.73
N LEU A 122 -2.72 -9.27 8.84
CA LEU A 122 -3.56 -10.26 9.54
C LEU A 122 -4.80 -10.64 8.73
N ASP A 123 -5.56 -9.65 8.23
CA ASP A 123 -6.80 -9.86 7.48
C ASP A 123 -6.57 -10.64 6.17
N SER A 124 -5.51 -10.29 5.44
CA SER A 124 -5.18 -10.90 4.16
C SER A 124 -4.30 -12.13 4.27
N GLN A 125 -3.66 -12.36 5.42
CA GLN A 125 -2.61 -13.37 5.59
C GLN A 125 -1.49 -13.23 4.54
N CYS A 126 -1.14 -11.96 4.23
CA CYS A 126 -0.01 -11.58 3.38
C CYS A 126 1.06 -10.89 4.24
N GLN A 127 2.31 -10.96 3.80
CA GLN A 127 3.32 -10.04 4.33
C GLN A 127 3.07 -8.64 3.80
N VAL A 128 3.17 -7.61 4.65
CA VAL A 128 2.96 -6.22 4.26
C VAL A 128 4.26 -5.44 4.38
N LEU A 129 4.62 -4.73 3.32
CA LEU A 129 5.80 -3.88 3.24
C LEU A 129 5.35 -2.43 3.01
N GLY A 130 5.57 -1.58 4.01
CA GLY A 130 5.22 -0.17 3.98
C GLY A 130 6.46 0.71 3.90
N ALA A 131 6.82 1.20 2.70
CA ALA A 131 7.84 2.23 2.54
C ALA A 131 7.22 3.60 2.85
N ALA A 132 7.77 4.34 3.81
CA ALA A 132 7.16 5.57 4.30
C ALA A 132 8.11 6.77 4.21
N GLN A 133 7.63 7.85 3.60
CA GLN A 133 8.33 9.14 3.61
C GLN A 133 8.22 9.78 4.99
N GLN A 134 9.29 10.43 5.43
CA GLN A 134 9.36 11.10 6.73
C GLN A 134 9.79 12.55 6.62
N GLY A 135 9.52 13.32 7.67
CA GLY A 135 10.04 14.67 7.85
C GLY A 135 9.13 15.76 7.29
N TRP A 136 9.70 16.95 7.20
CA TRP A 136 9.00 18.14 6.73
C TRP A 136 9.03 18.25 5.21
N HIS A 137 7.90 18.57 4.62
CA HIS A 137 7.71 18.86 3.20
C HIS A 137 7.23 20.32 3.06
N GLY A 138 8.17 21.22 2.88
CA GLY A 138 7.94 22.66 3.01
C GLY A 138 7.67 23.07 4.48
N GLU A 139 6.90 24.14 4.67
CA GLU A 139 6.72 24.74 6.00
C GLU A 139 5.55 24.18 6.83
N LYS A 140 4.59 23.50 6.19
CA LYS A 140 3.31 23.16 6.82
C LYS A 140 3.04 21.66 6.90
N ARG A 141 3.61 20.86 6.01
CA ARG A 141 3.32 19.44 5.92
C ARG A 141 4.45 18.62 6.52
N GLN A 142 4.12 17.81 7.52
CA GLN A 142 5.02 16.80 8.07
C GLN A 142 4.46 15.40 7.81
N THR A 143 5.32 14.45 7.48
CA THR A 143 4.98 13.04 7.35
C THR A 143 5.61 12.20 8.44
N TRP A 144 4.90 11.12 8.80
CA TRP A 144 5.21 10.29 9.96
C TRP A 144 6.48 9.45 9.79
N GLY A 145 6.72 8.92 8.57
CA GLY A 145 7.81 7.98 8.35
C GLY A 145 7.51 6.59 8.91
N HIS A 146 8.47 5.99 9.61
CA HIS A 146 8.37 4.68 10.23
C HIS A 146 8.06 3.59 9.19
N ALA A 147 8.86 3.52 8.10
CA ALA A 147 8.75 2.42 7.16
C ALA A 147 8.79 1.09 7.92
N GLY A 148 7.92 0.15 7.56
CA GLY A 148 7.75 -1.05 8.36
C GLY A 148 7.33 -2.27 7.56
N ALA A 149 7.54 -3.44 8.14
CA ALA A 149 7.12 -4.71 7.60
C ALA A 149 6.37 -5.53 8.66
N SER A 150 5.27 -6.16 8.24
CA SER A 150 4.49 -7.06 9.08
C SER A 150 4.37 -8.43 8.39
N ASN A 151 4.55 -9.52 9.14
CA ASN A 151 4.35 -10.88 8.62
C ASN A 151 2.86 -11.24 8.51
N SER A 152 2.58 -12.40 7.93
CA SER A 152 1.21 -12.91 7.70
C SER A 152 0.42 -13.22 8.98
N ARG A 153 1.04 -13.11 10.16
CA ARG A 153 0.39 -13.19 11.49
C ARG A 153 0.06 -11.82 12.07
N GLY A 154 0.33 -10.72 11.35
CA GLY A 154 0.14 -9.36 11.84
C GLY A 154 1.23 -8.89 12.82
N GLN A 155 2.34 -9.61 12.94
CA GLN A 155 3.45 -9.21 13.79
C GLN A 155 4.40 -8.28 13.03
N ILE A 156 4.80 -7.19 13.66
CA ILE A 156 5.86 -6.32 13.11
C ILE A 156 7.18 -7.10 13.10
N LEU A 157 7.75 -7.25 11.91
CA LEU A 157 9.07 -7.82 11.72
C LEU A 157 10.16 -6.79 11.97
N GLN A 158 9.95 -5.60 11.42
CA GLN A 158 10.84 -4.46 11.59
C GLN A 158 10.08 -3.16 11.31
N ILE A 159 10.47 -2.09 11.98
CA ILE A 159 10.01 -0.73 11.75
C ILE A 159 11.21 0.22 11.90
N THR A 160 11.31 1.23 11.03
CA THR A 160 12.40 2.21 11.11
C THR A 160 12.08 3.30 12.12
N ASP A 161 13.11 3.98 12.60
CA ASP A 161 12.97 5.26 13.28
C ASP A 161 12.54 6.37 12.30
N ALA A 162 12.19 7.53 12.84
CA ALA A 162 11.84 8.70 12.03
C ALA A 162 13.06 9.55 11.63
N GLU A 163 14.29 9.00 11.65
CA GLU A 163 15.51 9.72 11.37
C GLU A 163 16.23 9.22 10.11
N GLY A 164 16.37 10.12 9.12
CA GLY A 164 17.15 9.87 7.91
C GLY A 164 16.56 8.79 6.98
N ALA A 165 17.23 8.54 5.87
CA ALA A 165 16.89 7.48 4.95
C ALA A 165 17.40 6.14 5.49
N GLN A 166 16.52 5.16 5.61
CA GLN A 166 16.83 3.83 6.14
C GLN A 166 16.41 2.73 5.16
N LEU A 167 17.18 1.64 5.14
CA LEU A 167 16.85 0.44 4.40
C LEU A 167 16.37 -0.64 5.36
N LEU A 168 15.20 -1.18 5.07
CA LEU A 168 14.59 -2.31 5.76
C LEU A 168 14.82 -3.58 4.96
N THR A 169 15.35 -4.62 5.61
CA THR A 169 15.47 -5.96 5.02
C THR A 169 14.81 -6.97 5.94
N VAL A 170 13.80 -7.67 5.44
CA VAL A 170 13.05 -8.67 6.20
C VAL A 170 12.94 -9.96 5.41
N PRO A 171 12.93 -11.14 6.09
CA PRO A 171 12.71 -12.40 5.41
C PRO A 171 11.28 -12.51 4.88
N PHE A 172 11.11 -13.25 3.80
CA PHE A 172 9.81 -13.73 3.32
C PHE A 172 9.87 -15.26 3.21
N ASP A 173 8.95 -15.93 3.90
CA ASP A 173 8.80 -17.38 3.90
C ASP A 173 7.41 -17.75 3.38
N LEU A 174 7.37 -18.26 2.15
CA LEU A 174 6.14 -18.69 1.50
C LEU A 174 5.58 -19.98 2.09
N GLU A 175 6.43 -20.87 2.59
CA GLU A 175 6.01 -22.14 3.19
C GLU A 175 5.34 -21.87 4.54
N GLU A 176 5.94 -21.02 5.39
CA GLU A 176 5.30 -20.56 6.63
C GLU A 176 3.97 -19.88 6.34
N GLN A 177 3.92 -18.99 5.37
CA GLN A 177 2.67 -18.31 4.99
C GLN A 177 1.59 -19.30 4.56
N ASN A 178 1.94 -20.31 3.76
CA ASN A 178 1.00 -21.35 3.34
C ASN A 178 0.52 -22.21 4.51
N ALA A 179 1.40 -22.54 5.46
CA ALA A 179 1.02 -23.24 6.69
C ALA A 179 0.03 -22.42 7.55
N ILE A 180 0.25 -21.10 7.67
CA ILE A 180 -0.69 -20.19 8.36
C ILE A 180 -2.06 -20.22 7.67
N ARG A 181 -2.09 -20.10 6.35
CA ARG A 181 -3.32 -20.11 5.54
C ARG A 181 -4.08 -21.43 5.62
N ALA A 182 -3.36 -22.54 5.69
CA ALA A 182 -3.93 -23.87 5.84
C ALA A 182 -4.52 -24.08 7.25
N SER A 183 -3.83 -23.61 8.29
CA SER A 183 -4.30 -23.73 9.68
C SER A 183 -5.48 -22.83 10.01
N MET A 184 -5.63 -21.70 9.32
CA MET A 184 -6.72 -20.74 9.49
C MET A 184 -7.21 -20.25 8.12
N PRO A 185 -8.05 -21.02 7.41
CA PRO A 185 -8.41 -20.70 6.01
C PRO A 185 -9.45 -19.57 5.93
N LEU A 186 -9.07 -18.35 6.30
CA LEU A 186 -9.97 -17.18 6.38
C LEU A 186 -10.73 -16.92 5.09
N MET A 187 -10.07 -17.09 3.93
CA MET A 187 -10.72 -16.85 2.64
C MET A 187 -11.86 -17.83 2.35
N GLN A 188 -11.79 -19.06 2.90
CA GLN A 188 -12.86 -20.06 2.77
C GLN A 188 -14.01 -19.81 3.77
N HIS A 189 -13.68 -19.24 4.93
CA HIS A 189 -14.67 -18.96 5.98
C HIS A 189 -15.47 -17.67 5.74
N ARG A 190 -15.06 -16.82 4.83
CA ARG A 190 -15.76 -15.57 4.50
C ARG A 190 -17.13 -15.84 3.90
N LYS A 191 -18.16 -15.13 4.37
CA LYS A 191 -19.56 -15.31 3.95
C LYS A 191 -20.18 -14.06 3.31
N LEU A 192 -19.60 -12.86 3.55
CA LEU A 192 -20.27 -11.60 3.22
C LEU A 192 -19.71 -10.89 1.98
N LEU A 193 -18.53 -11.26 1.51
CA LEU A 193 -17.89 -10.61 0.37
C LEU A 193 -17.61 -11.65 -0.71
N GLN A 194 -18.30 -11.54 -1.81
CA GLN A 194 -17.90 -12.12 -3.09
C GLN A 194 -17.25 -11.00 -3.88
N PHE A 195 -15.94 -11.10 -4.11
CA PHE A 195 -15.20 -10.20 -4.97
C PHE A 195 -15.13 -10.72 -6.39
#